data_1b44b182c8904d801146a5523994b597
#
_entry.id   1b44b182c8904d801146a5523994b597
#
_cell.length_a   1.000
_cell.length_b   1.000
_cell.length_c   1.000
_cell.angle_alpha   90.00
_cell.angle_beta   90.00
_cell.angle_gamma   90.00
#
_symmetry.space_group_name_H-M   'P 1'
#
loop_
_entity.id
_entity.type
_entity.pdbx_description
1 polymer ?
#
loop_
_entity_poly.entity_id
_entity_poly.type
_entity_poly.pdbx_seq_one_letter_code
_entity_poly.pdbx_strand_id
1 'polypeptide(L)'
;LQTVLDEHHQSMVVHGYKEQSHLLESVGVALPKPLFDTKLAGYLVHPDFHADTLEQAAAHFLDLHIEEQSEGATQGTLDFDEPDDSAQRNDNQLPRHTAIVGLLARKLADSLDQREQFSLLESVEIPVSRVLYGMEHAGAQVDMNRLMSMREQLAADANYAQETAWQYAGERVNLQSPKQLQKILFEDMGLKPTKKTKTGSYTTNAAALQVLRDRSCGNDRACQFLDALLLHREKNKLKQIVQTLIDATNRSDGRIHTTFEQTVAATGRLSSVDPNLQNIPNRDPAGREIRSAFVPGEGFESLLSSDYSQVELRI
;
A
#
# COMPACT_ATOMS: atom_id res chain seq x y z
N LEU A 1 -33.41 3.85 -3.09
CA LEU A 1 -32.32 3.72 -2.11
C LEU A 1 -31.82 5.10 -1.68
N GLN A 2 -31.41 6.01 -2.62
CA GLN A 2 -30.87 7.33 -2.29
C GLN A 2 -31.76 8.11 -1.32
N THR A 3 -33.08 8.22 -1.59
CA THR A 3 -34.02 8.91 -0.71
C THR A 3 -34.00 8.38 0.72
N VAL A 4 -33.94 7.05 0.88
CA VAL A 4 -33.89 6.43 2.22
C VAL A 4 -32.60 6.77 2.95
N LEU A 5 -31.46 6.76 2.24
CA LEU A 5 -30.16 7.12 2.82
C LEU A 5 -30.14 8.59 3.25
N ASP A 6 -30.68 9.50 2.43
CA ASP A 6 -30.72 10.93 2.71
C ASP A 6 -31.62 11.26 3.92
N GLU A 7 -32.75 10.56 4.06
CA GLU A 7 -33.69 10.73 5.18
C GLU A 7 -33.14 10.20 6.52
N HIS A 8 -32.33 9.14 6.46
CA HIS A 8 -31.85 8.45 7.67
C HIS A 8 -30.36 8.62 7.98
N HIS A 9 -29.65 9.50 7.26
CA HIS A 9 -28.19 9.68 7.40
C HIS A 9 -27.75 10.01 8.84
N GLN A 10 -28.59 10.75 9.61
CA GLN A 10 -28.28 11.14 10.98
C GLN A 10 -28.31 9.98 12.00
N SER A 11 -28.86 8.83 11.61
CA SER A 11 -28.87 7.61 12.44
C SER A 11 -28.13 6.45 11.79
N MET A 12 -27.48 6.70 10.67
CA MET A 12 -26.81 5.65 9.87
C MET A 12 -25.50 5.20 10.52
N VAL A 13 -25.37 3.90 10.68
CA VAL A 13 -24.16 3.22 11.13
C VAL A 13 -23.62 2.37 9.98
N VAL A 14 -22.32 2.46 9.75
CA VAL A 14 -21.65 1.72 8.69
C VAL A 14 -20.42 0.96 9.22
N HIS A 15 -19.89 0.07 8.41
CA HIS A 15 -18.58 -0.53 8.61
C HIS A 15 -17.74 -0.26 7.36
N GLY A 16 -16.77 0.67 7.47
CA GLY A 16 -15.94 1.09 6.35
C GLY A 16 -16.69 2.05 5.40
N TYR A 17 -16.92 3.27 5.84
CA TYR A 17 -17.65 4.30 5.07
C TYR A 17 -17.05 4.54 3.68
N LYS A 18 -15.73 4.63 3.61
CA LYS A 18 -15.00 4.93 2.36
C LYS A 18 -15.17 3.81 1.33
N GLU A 19 -14.98 2.57 1.75
CA GLU A 19 -15.12 1.38 0.91
C GLU A 19 -16.57 1.22 0.41
N GLN A 20 -17.54 1.44 1.28
CA GLN A 20 -18.95 1.39 0.91
C GLN A 20 -19.35 2.54 -0.03
N SER A 21 -18.71 3.72 0.12
CA SER A 21 -18.94 4.85 -0.78
C SER A 21 -18.51 4.51 -2.21
N HIS A 22 -17.34 3.91 -2.41
CA HIS A 22 -16.89 3.46 -3.73
C HIS A 22 -17.82 2.39 -4.32
N LEU A 23 -18.27 1.45 -3.51
CA LEU A 23 -19.17 0.39 -3.97
C LEU A 23 -20.51 0.95 -4.42
N LEU A 24 -21.13 1.83 -3.63
CA LEU A 24 -22.44 2.41 -3.93
C LEU A 24 -22.38 3.39 -5.11
N GLU A 25 -21.29 4.14 -5.25
CA GLU A 25 -21.09 5.03 -6.39
C GLU A 25 -21.08 4.27 -7.72
N SER A 26 -20.50 3.06 -7.74
CA SER A 26 -20.49 2.21 -8.94
C SER A 26 -21.89 1.90 -9.50
N VAL A 27 -22.90 2.00 -8.66
CA VAL A 27 -24.32 1.81 -9.02
C VAL A 27 -25.12 3.14 -8.98
N GLY A 28 -24.43 4.28 -8.95
CA GLY A 28 -25.02 5.61 -9.02
C GLY A 28 -25.67 6.08 -7.71
N VAL A 29 -25.29 5.52 -6.56
CA VAL A 29 -25.83 5.89 -5.24
C VAL A 29 -24.73 6.58 -4.42
N ALA A 30 -25.01 7.79 -3.94
CA ALA A 30 -24.12 8.53 -3.06
C ALA A 30 -24.39 8.17 -1.58
N LEU A 31 -23.36 7.74 -0.86
CA LEU A 31 -23.45 7.45 0.56
C LEU A 31 -23.27 8.75 1.37
N PRO A 32 -24.29 9.24 2.10
CA PRO A 32 -24.15 10.42 2.95
C PRO A 32 -23.24 10.14 4.14
N LYS A 33 -22.77 11.21 4.80
CA LYS A 33 -21.93 11.08 6.02
C LYS A 33 -22.66 10.27 7.08
N PRO A 34 -22.13 9.16 7.58
CA PRO A 34 -22.76 8.37 8.65
C PRO A 34 -22.60 9.06 10.00
N LEU A 35 -23.47 8.67 10.96
CA LEU A 35 -23.30 9.00 12.36
C LEU A 35 -22.08 8.27 12.96
N PHE A 36 -21.88 7.02 12.57
CA PHE A 36 -20.90 6.13 13.19
C PHE A 36 -20.30 5.16 12.16
N ASP A 37 -18.98 4.99 12.20
CA ASP A 37 -18.27 3.98 11.42
C ASP A 37 -17.56 3.01 12.35
N THR A 38 -17.98 1.75 12.34
CA THR A 38 -17.46 0.72 13.24
C THR A 38 -16.03 0.29 12.92
N LYS A 39 -15.54 0.43 11.68
CA LYS A 39 -14.14 0.17 11.32
C LYS A 39 -13.23 1.22 11.93
N LEU A 40 -13.56 2.51 11.77
CA LEU A 40 -12.81 3.62 12.35
C LEU A 40 -12.89 3.63 13.89
N ALA A 41 -14.07 3.34 14.44
CA ALA A 41 -14.25 3.22 15.88
C ALA A 41 -13.40 2.09 16.49
N GLY A 42 -13.35 0.94 15.83
CA GLY A 42 -12.51 -0.19 16.24
C GLY A 42 -11.04 0.16 16.27
N TYR A 43 -10.57 0.88 15.26
CA TYR A 43 -9.20 1.39 15.19
C TYR A 43 -8.88 2.35 16.35
N LEU A 44 -9.76 3.30 16.67
CA LEU A 44 -9.55 4.23 17.80
C LEU A 44 -9.51 3.50 19.15
N VAL A 45 -10.37 2.50 19.33
CA VAL A 45 -10.41 1.70 20.57
C VAL A 45 -9.17 0.82 20.69
N HIS A 46 -8.68 0.23 19.60
CA HIS A 46 -7.54 -0.68 19.62
C HIS A 46 -6.62 -0.51 18.40
N PRO A 47 -5.76 0.52 18.37
CA PRO A 47 -4.96 0.89 17.19
C PRO A 47 -3.96 -0.17 16.73
N ASP A 48 -3.56 -1.08 17.61
CA ASP A 48 -2.64 -2.19 17.28
C ASP A 48 -3.35 -3.41 16.69
N PHE A 49 -4.67 -3.41 16.68
CA PHE A 49 -5.48 -4.48 16.10
C PHE A 49 -6.05 -4.06 14.75
N HIS A 50 -5.72 -4.82 13.70
CA HIS A 50 -6.25 -4.62 12.36
C HIS A 50 -7.25 -5.71 12.05
N ALA A 51 -8.50 -5.33 11.81
CA ALA A 51 -9.53 -6.20 11.29
C ALA A 51 -9.62 -6.01 9.77
N ASP A 52 -9.25 -7.02 9.01
CA ASP A 52 -9.41 -7.01 7.55
C ASP A 52 -10.87 -7.26 7.15
N THR A 53 -11.62 -7.97 8.01
CA THR A 53 -13.02 -8.32 7.77
C THR A 53 -13.92 -7.97 8.95
N LEU A 54 -15.23 -7.87 8.69
CA LEU A 54 -16.24 -7.65 9.72
C LEU A 54 -16.27 -8.79 10.75
N GLU A 55 -16.01 -10.02 10.32
CA GLU A 55 -15.96 -11.21 11.15
C GLU A 55 -14.79 -11.15 12.15
N GLN A 56 -13.64 -10.69 11.71
CA GLN A 56 -12.47 -10.48 12.60
C GLN A 56 -12.77 -9.39 13.63
N ALA A 57 -13.44 -8.30 13.23
CA ALA A 57 -13.88 -7.27 14.16
C ALA A 57 -14.91 -7.82 15.17
N ALA A 58 -15.87 -8.63 14.73
CA ALA A 58 -16.85 -9.27 15.60
C ALA A 58 -16.20 -10.24 16.60
N ALA A 59 -15.25 -11.05 16.15
CA ALA A 59 -14.50 -11.96 17.02
C ALA A 59 -13.71 -11.18 18.09
N HIS A 60 -13.03 -10.10 17.71
CA HIS A 60 -12.20 -9.34 18.62
C HIS A 60 -12.99 -8.50 19.65
N PHE A 61 -14.01 -7.77 19.20
CA PHE A 61 -14.74 -6.82 20.05
C PHE A 61 -15.98 -7.40 20.73
N LEU A 62 -16.57 -8.44 20.15
CA LEU A 62 -17.81 -9.05 20.63
C LEU A 62 -17.65 -10.49 21.12
N ASP A 63 -16.48 -11.09 20.96
CA ASP A 63 -16.23 -12.53 21.20
C ASP A 63 -17.20 -13.45 20.40
N LEU A 64 -17.59 -12.97 19.21
CA LEU A 64 -18.46 -13.68 18.29
C LEU A 64 -17.62 -14.33 17.17
N HIS A 65 -17.42 -15.64 17.28
CA HIS A 65 -16.80 -16.43 16.23
C HIS A 65 -17.83 -16.81 15.17
N ILE A 66 -17.65 -16.24 14.01
CA ILE A 66 -18.48 -16.48 12.84
C ILE A 66 -17.67 -17.39 11.94
N GLU A 67 -18.18 -18.59 11.64
CA GLU A 67 -17.56 -19.45 10.66
C GLU A 67 -17.56 -18.72 9.31
N GLU A 68 -16.41 -18.37 8.82
CA GLU A 68 -16.23 -18.01 7.42
C GLU A 68 -16.59 -19.26 6.62
N GLN A 69 -17.72 -19.23 5.94
CA GLN A 69 -17.98 -20.22 4.91
C GLN A 69 -16.94 -19.94 3.82
N SER A 70 -15.81 -20.64 3.91
CA SER A 70 -14.82 -20.65 2.84
C SER A 70 -15.58 -20.86 1.54
N GLU A 71 -15.49 -19.92 0.62
CA GLU A 71 -15.77 -20.20 -0.79
C GLU A 71 -14.83 -21.36 -1.15
N GLY A 72 -15.37 -22.56 -1.01
CA GLY A 72 -14.66 -23.76 -1.35
C GLY A 72 -14.27 -23.63 -2.82
N ALA A 73 -12.98 -23.48 -3.06
CA ALA A 73 -12.40 -23.82 -4.34
C ALA A 73 -12.69 -25.30 -4.57
N THR A 74 -13.90 -25.61 -5.00
CA THR A 74 -14.27 -26.92 -5.53
C THR A 74 -13.57 -27.05 -6.86
N GLN A 75 -12.41 -27.65 -6.81
CA GLN A 75 -11.75 -28.24 -7.96
C GLN A 75 -12.75 -29.21 -8.60
N GLY A 76 -13.22 -28.84 -9.77
CA GLY A 76 -14.24 -29.45 -10.63
C GLY A 76 -14.58 -30.91 -10.41
N THR A 77 -15.78 -31.15 -9.93
CA THR A 77 -16.63 -32.27 -10.37
C THR A 77 -17.89 -31.65 -10.94
N LEU A 78 -18.10 -31.87 -12.23
CA LEU A 78 -19.33 -31.52 -12.93
C LEU A 78 -20.43 -32.50 -12.47
N ASP A 79 -21.13 -32.13 -11.40
CA ASP A 79 -22.41 -32.76 -11.05
C ASP A 79 -23.54 -31.82 -11.49
N PHE A 80 -24.33 -32.28 -12.44
CA PHE A 80 -25.35 -31.53 -13.18
C PHE A 80 -26.74 -31.51 -12.52
N ASP A 81 -26.91 -31.97 -11.27
CA ASP A 81 -28.24 -32.26 -10.70
C ASP A 81 -28.48 -31.72 -9.26
N GLU A 82 -27.79 -30.69 -8.77
CA GLU A 82 -28.23 -30.02 -7.57
C GLU A 82 -28.81 -28.65 -7.88
N PRO A 83 -29.98 -28.25 -7.31
CA PRO A 83 -30.53 -26.89 -7.46
C PRO A 83 -29.56 -25.89 -6.85
N ASP A 84 -29.34 -24.79 -7.57
CA ASP A 84 -28.45 -23.68 -7.21
C ASP A 84 -28.88 -23.03 -5.86
N ASP A 85 -28.28 -23.51 -4.77
CA ASP A 85 -28.47 -23.03 -3.41
C ASP A 85 -27.70 -21.71 -3.14
N SER A 86 -26.98 -21.19 -4.15
CA SER A 86 -26.15 -19.98 -4.02
C SER A 86 -26.98 -18.72 -3.75
N ALA A 87 -28.19 -18.64 -4.29
CA ALA A 87 -29.10 -17.53 -4.10
C ALA A 87 -29.66 -17.47 -2.66
N GLN A 88 -29.94 -18.63 -2.04
CA GLN A 88 -30.44 -18.68 -0.65
C GLN A 88 -29.34 -18.47 0.39
N ARG A 89 -28.08 -18.80 0.07
CA ARG A 89 -26.92 -18.56 0.93
C ARG A 89 -26.59 -17.06 1.06
N ASN A 90 -26.69 -16.30 -0.02
CA ASN A 90 -26.50 -14.85 -0.02
C ASN A 90 -27.58 -14.07 0.75
N ASP A 91 -28.82 -14.58 0.77
CA ASP A 91 -29.95 -13.90 1.39
C ASP A 91 -29.85 -13.86 2.94
N ASN A 92 -29.10 -14.76 3.57
CA ASN A 92 -28.89 -14.82 5.01
C ASN A 92 -27.67 -14.03 5.53
N GLN A 93 -26.71 -13.69 4.67
CA GLN A 93 -25.50 -12.99 5.10
C GLN A 93 -25.76 -11.51 5.41
N LEU A 94 -26.51 -10.81 4.56
CA LEU A 94 -26.75 -9.38 4.70
C LEU A 94 -27.46 -9.00 6.02
N PRO A 95 -28.57 -9.65 6.44
CA PRO A 95 -29.18 -9.40 7.73
C PRO A 95 -28.24 -9.67 8.91
N ARG A 96 -27.41 -10.72 8.80
CA ARG A 96 -26.43 -11.10 9.82
C ARG A 96 -25.34 -10.03 9.95
N HIS A 97 -24.74 -9.59 8.84
CA HIS A 97 -23.74 -8.52 8.84
C HIS A 97 -24.31 -7.21 9.39
N THR A 98 -25.54 -6.86 9.01
CA THR A 98 -26.23 -5.68 9.55
C THR A 98 -26.41 -5.75 11.06
N ALA A 99 -26.81 -6.90 11.59
CA ALA A 99 -26.92 -7.12 13.03
C ALA A 99 -25.58 -6.99 13.76
N ILE A 100 -24.51 -7.54 13.19
CA ILE A 100 -23.14 -7.45 13.71
C ILE A 100 -22.67 -6.00 13.76
N VAL A 101 -22.87 -5.23 12.68
CA VAL A 101 -22.53 -3.80 12.64
C VAL A 101 -23.26 -3.04 13.74
N GLY A 102 -24.55 -3.33 13.97
CA GLY A 102 -25.33 -2.73 15.06
C GLY A 102 -24.81 -3.09 16.47
N LEU A 103 -24.37 -4.33 16.69
CA LEU A 103 -23.76 -4.76 17.94
C LEU A 103 -22.38 -4.13 18.17
N LEU A 104 -21.54 -4.10 17.13
CA LEU A 104 -20.24 -3.44 17.16
C LEU A 104 -20.38 -1.95 17.49
N ALA A 105 -21.33 -1.26 16.86
CA ALA A 105 -21.56 0.15 17.10
C ALA A 105 -21.84 0.46 18.56
N ARG A 106 -22.72 -0.30 19.20
CA ARG A 106 -23.04 -0.14 20.62
C ARG A 106 -21.81 -0.36 21.50
N LYS A 107 -21.11 -1.48 21.29
CA LYS A 107 -19.94 -1.84 22.08
C LYS A 107 -18.80 -0.82 21.94
N LEU A 108 -18.54 -0.38 20.71
CA LEU A 108 -17.47 0.57 20.43
C LEU A 108 -17.84 1.98 20.86
N ALA A 109 -19.11 2.40 20.77
CA ALA A 109 -19.55 3.69 21.29
C ALA A 109 -19.33 3.81 22.80
N ASP A 110 -19.71 2.78 23.58
CA ASP A 110 -19.43 2.72 25.02
C ASP A 110 -17.94 2.81 25.34
N SER A 111 -17.10 2.15 24.53
CA SER A 111 -15.65 2.15 24.71
C SER A 111 -15.02 3.51 24.37
N LEU A 112 -15.52 4.18 23.34
CA LEU A 112 -15.06 5.52 22.94
C LEU A 112 -15.49 6.58 23.95
N ASP A 113 -16.69 6.49 24.51
CA ASP A 113 -17.19 7.40 25.53
C ASP A 113 -16.33 7.32 26.79
N GLN A 114 -16.03 6.10 27.27
CA GLN A 114 -15.13 5.86 28.41
C GLN A 114 -13.71 6.42 28.21
N ARG A 115 -13.28 6.57 26.97
CA ARG A 115 -11.94 7.08 26.58
C ARG A 115 -11.97 8.55 26.18
N GLU A 116 -13.12 9.19 26.19
CA GLU A 116 -13.34 10.58 25.71
C GLU A 116 -12.93 10.77 24.24
N GLN A 117 -13.07 9.70 23.41
CA GLN A 117 -12.64 9.68 22.02
C GLN A 117 -13.79 9.76 20.99
N PHE A 118 -15.03 9.86 21.45
CA PHE A 118 -16.18 9.93 20.54
C PHE A 118 -16.13 11.16 19.63
N SER A 119 -15.72 12.31 20.16
CA SER A 119 -15.57 13.54 19.39
C SER A 119 -14.47 13.42 18.32
N LEU A 120 -13.42 12.62 18.56
CA LEU A 120 -12.37 12.36 17.58
C LEU A 120 -12.92 11.56 16.39
N LEU A 121 -13.75 10.53 16.65
CA LEU A 121 -14.41 9.78 15.59
C LEU A 121 -15.31 10.69 14.72
N GLU A 122 -16.16 11.49 15.37
CA GLU A 122 -17.18 12.30 14.69
C GLU A 122 -16.59 13.50 13.93
N SER A 123 -15.65 14.21 14.56
CA SER A 123 -15.12 15.48 14.05
C SER A 123 -13.83 15.37 13.23
N VAL A 124 -13.13 14.24 13.31
CA VAL A 124 -11.87 14.01 12.58
C VAL A 124 -11.93 12.78 11.69
N GLU A 125 -12.10 11.58 12.26
CA GLU A 125 -11.90 10.34 11.50
C GLU A 125 -12.92 10.14 10.37
N ILE A 126 -14.21 10.32 10.65
CA ILE A 126 -15.26 10.21 9.61
C ILE A 126 -15.11 11.31 8.54
N PRO A 127 -14.91 12.61 8.89
CA PRO A 127 -14.63 13.64 7.89
C PRO A 127 -13.37 13.35 7.04
N VAL A 128 -12.29 12.87 7.65
CA VAL A 128 -11.06 12.48 6.93
C VAL A 128 -11.37 11.34 5.95
N SER A 129 -12.10 10.32 6.36
CA SER A 129 -12.50 9.20 5.48
C SER A 129 -13.24 9.70 4.23
N ARG A 130 -14.11 10.71 4.37
CA ARG A 130 -14.80 11.34 3.24
C ARG A 130 -13.84 12.10 2.31
N VAL A 131 -12.85 12.81 2.87
CA VAL A 131 -11.84 13.49 2.08
C VAL A 131 -11.00 12.48 1.31
N LEU A 132 -10.57 11.40 1.96
CA LEU A 132 -9.79 10.34 1.34
C LEU A 132 -10.56 9.66 0.20
N TYR A 133 -11.85 9.37 0.40
CA TYR A 133 -12.72 8.90 -0.69
C TYR A 133 -12.69 9.84 -1.91
N GLY A 134 -12.85 11.16 -1.70
CA GLY A 134 -12.79 12.13 -2.78
C GLY A 134 -11.42 12.19 -3.46
N MET A 135 -10.32 12.02 -2.70
CA MET A 135 -8.96 11.96 -3.25
C MET A 135 -8.75 10.70 -4.10
N GLU A 136 -9.21 9.55 -3.62
CA GLU A 136 -9.15 8.26 -4.34
C GLU A 136 -9.96 8.33 -5.64
N HIS A 137 -11.18 8.89 -5.57
CA HIS A 137 -12.04 9.09 -6.73
C HIS A 137 -11.39 10.03 -7.76
N ALA A 138 -10.82 11.15 -7.32
CA ALA A 138 -10.16 12.10 -8.20
C ALA A 138 -8.91 11.54 -8.86
N GLY A 139 -8.13 10.72 -8.16
CA GLY A 139 -6.86 10.19 -8.65
C GLY A 139 -5.83 11.27 -9.00
N ALA A 140 -4.65 10.86 -9.43
CA ALA A 140 -3.55 11.73 -9.83
C ALA A 140 -3.21 11.52 -11.31
N GLN A 141 -3.29 12.59 -12.12
CA GLN A 141 -2.97 12.56 -13.55
C GLN A 141 -1.48 12.30 -13.75
N VAL A 142 -1.14 11.42 -14.71
CA VAL A 142 0.25 11.14 -15.07
C VAL A 142 0.51 11.27 -16.57
N ASP A 143 1.72 11.68 -16.92
CA ASP A 143 2.24 11.63 -18.27
C ASP A 143 2.79 10.22 -18.55
N MET A 144 1.98 9.39 -19.19
CA MET A 144 2.30 8.00 -19.53
C MET A 144 3.52 7.90 -20.44
N ASN A 145 3.68 8.82 -21.41
CA ASN A 145 4.83 8.79 -22.33
C ASN A 145 6.13 9.04 -21.57
N ARG A 146 6.09 9.95 -20.60
CA ARG A 146 7.23 10.24 -19.73
C ARG A 146 7.57 9.05 -18.85
N LEU A 147 6.58 8.38 -18.23
CA LEU A 147 6.81 7.16 -17.45
C LEU A 147 7.42 6.04 -18.28
N MET A 148 6.91 5.81 -19.50
CA MET A 148 7.45 4.80 -20.41
C MET A 148 8.90 5.10 -20.80
N SER A 149 9.21 6.35 -21.17
CA SER A 149 10.58 6.77 -21.51
C SER A 149 11.54 6.59 -20.32
N MET A 150 11.12 6.97 -19.11
CA MET A 150 11.91 6.75 -17.89
C MET A 150 12.19 5.26 -17.64
N ARG A 151 11.17 4.40 -17.80
CA ARG A 151 11.32 2.96 -17.64
C ARG A 151 12.37 2.39 -18.60
N GLU A 152 12.33 2.81 -19.88
CA GLU A 152 13.28 2.36 -20.89
C GLU A 152 14.70 2.82 -20.56
N GLN A 153 14.89 4.06 -20.15
CA GLN A 153 16.19 4.59 -19.75
C GLN A 153 16.73 3.86 -18.52
N LEU A 154 15.90 3.66 -17.49
CA LEU A 154 16.28 2.91 -16.28
C LEU A 154 16.63 1.44 -16.58
N ALA A 155 15.96 0.83 -17.55
CA ALA A 155 16.27 -0.51 -18.01
C ALA A 155 17.63 -0.56 -18.72
N ALA A 156 17.91 0.40 -19.59
CA ALA A 156 19.22 0.52 -20.27
C ALA A 156 20.36 0.73 -19.27
N ASP A 157 20.18 1.65 -18.31
CA ASP A 157 21.15 1.93 -17.26
C ASP A 157 21.41 0.69 -16.36
N ALA A 158 20.34 -0.04 -16.00
CA ALA A 158 20.46 -1.26 -15.21
C ALA A 158 21.22 -2.38 -15.96
N ASN A 159 20.96 -2.53 -17.27
CA ASN A 159 21.64 -3.49 -18.11
C ASN A 159 23.13 -3.13 -18.26
N TYR A 160 23.43 -1.87 -18.50
CA TYR A 160 24.82 -1.39 -18.56
C TYR A 160 25.57 -1.66 -17.24
N ALA A 161 24.96 -1.34 -16.12
CA ALA A 161 25.53 -1.62 -14.81
C ALA A 161 25.71 -3.12 -14.55
N GLN A 162 24.78 -3.96 -15.03
CA GLN A 162 24.89 -5.42 -14.94
C GLN A 162 26.07 -5.95 -15.75
N GLU A 163 26.22 -5.52 -16.99
CA GLU A 163 27.33 -5.94 -17.84
C GLU A 163 28.70 -5.51 -17.26
N THR A 164 28.76 -4.27 -16.75
CA THR A 164 29.89 -3.76 -16.02
C THR A 164 30.25 -4.62 -14.81
N ALA A 165 29.26 -4.98 -13.99
CA ALA A 165 29.47 -5.85 -12.84
C ALA A 165 29.96 -7.24 -13.26
N TRP A 166 29.43 -7.84 -14.32
CA TRP A 166 29.90 -9.12 -14.83
C TRP A 166 31.36 -9.05 -15.37
N GLN A 167 31.72 -7.96 -16.01
CA GLN A 167 33.09 -7.74 -16.47
C GLN A 167 34.09 -7.79 -15.30
N TYR A 168 33.77 -7.11 -14.20
CA TYR A 168 34.64 -7.11 -13.01
C TYR A 168 34.51 -8.38 -12.17
N ALA A 169 33.37 -9.07 -12.19
CA ALA A 169 33.22 -10.39 -11.59
C ALA A 169 34.09 -11.45 -12.32
N GLY A 170 34.22 -11.33 -13.64
CA GLY A 170 34.88 -12.31 -14.51
C GLY A 170 33.95 -13.42 -15.00
N GLU A 171 32.70 -13.43 -14.54
CA GLU A 171 31.67 -14.38 -14.95
C GLU A 171 30.27 -13.75 -14.88
N ARG A 172 29.29 -14.33 -15.58
CA ARG A 172 27.88 -13.92 -15.49
C ARG A 172 27.24 -14.52 -14.26
N VAL A 173 26.80 -13.65 -13.35
CA VAL A 173 26.19 -14.03 -12.07
C VAL A 173 24.85 -13.35 -11.86
N ASN A 174 24.00 -13.95 -11.05
CA ASN A 174 22.77 -13.31 -10.63
C ASN A 174 23.09 -12.28 -9.52
N LEU A 175 23.05 -10.99 -9.88
CA LEU A 175 23.31 -9.86 -8.97
C LEU A 175 22.24 -9.68 -7.88
N GLN A 176 21.13 -10.42 -7.95
CA GLN A 176 20.10 -10.47 -6.90
C GLN A 176 20.29 -11.65 -5.96
N SER A 177 21.15 -12.61 -6.27
CA SER A 177 21.39 -13.80 -5.44
C SER A 177 22.40 -13.50 -4.32
N PRO A 178 21.99 -13.46 -3.04
CA PRO A 178 22.93 -13.25 -1.94
C PRO A 178 24.05 -14.29 -1.89
N LYS A 179 23.73 -15.55 -2.23
CA LYS A 179 24.69 -16.65 -2.20
C LYS A 179 25.81 -16.48 -3.25
N GLN A 180 25.46 -16.10 -4.49
CA GLN A 180 26.43 -15.87 -5.54
C GLN A 180 27.29 -14.63 -5.26
N LEU A 181 26.66 -13.57 -4.75
CA LEU A 181 27.38 -12.36 -4.35
C LEU A 181 28.36 -12.60 -3.21
N GLN A 182 28.01 -13.43 -2.23
CA GLN A 182 28.92 -13.78 -1.15
C GLN A 182 30.17 -14.50 -1.65
N LYS A 183 30.02 -15.45 -2.59
CA LYS A 183 31.14 -16.13 -3.23
C LYS A 183 32.08 -15.12 -3.90
N ILE A 184 31.57 -14.25 -4.77
CA ILE A 184 32.36 -13.27 -5.49
C ILE A 184 33.04 -12.30 -4.52
N LEU A 185 32.30 -11.71 -3.59
CA LEU A 185 32.82 -10.66 -2.71
C LEU A 185 33.86 -11.20 -1.72
N PHE A 186 33.58 -12.36 -1.11
CA PHE A 186 34.38 -12.84 0.02
C PHE A 186 35.40 -13.91 -0.35
N GLU A 187 35.11 -14.76 -1.36
CA GLU A 187 36.02 -15.80 -1.81
C GLU A 187 36.89 -15.31 -2.99
N ASP A 188 36.27 -14.80 -4.06
CA ASP A 188 37.04 -14.47 -5.29
C ASP A 188 37.74 -13.10 -5.20
N MET A 189 37.12 -12.11 -4.53
CA MET A 189 37.69 -10.75 -4.34
C MET A 189 38.39 -10.58 -2.98
N GLY A 190 38.22 -11.53 -2.05
CA GLY A 190 38.90 -11.55 -0.75
C GLY A 190 38.48 -10.44 0.20
N LEU A 191 37.27 -9.86 0.04
CA LEU A 191 36.80 -8.81 0.91
C LEU A 191 36.37 -9.36 2.29
N LYS A 192 36.61 -8.58 3.33
CA LYS A 192 36.20 -8.96 4.69
C LYS A 192 34.72 -8.68 4.92
N PRO A 193 33.89 -9.67 5.29
CA PRO A 193 32.47 -9.47 5.53
C PRO A 193 32.19 -8.44 6.63
N THR A 194 31.06 -7.71 6.51
CA THR A 194 30.69 -6.68 7.49
C THR A 194 29.90 -7.24 8.66
N LYS A 195 28.74 -7.87 8.40
CA LYS A 195 27.83 -8.41 9.42
C LYS A 195 27.24 -9.74 8.97
N LYS A 196 26.87 -10.58 9.94
CA LYS A 196 26.07 -11.78 9.70
C LYS A 196 24.58 -11.49 9.92
N THR A 197 23.73 -12.17 9.16
CA THR A 197 22.29 -12.22 9.40
C THR A 197 21.98 -13.08 10.61
N LYS A 198 20.75 -13.03 11.11
CA LYS A 198 20.28 -13.92 12.20
C LYS A 198 20.43 -15.42 11.84
N THR A 199 20.43 -15.74 10.54
CA THR A 199 20.60 -17.11 10.01
C THR A 199 22.07 -17.50 9.76
N GLY A 200 23.04 -16.66 10.16
CA GLY A 200 24.48 -16.95 10.05
C GLY A 200 25.12 -16.60 8.71
N SER A 201 24.37 -16.25 7.70
CA SER A 201 24.86 -15.81 6.39
C SER A 201 25.36 -14.36 6.43
N TYR A 202 26.26 -13.97 5.55
CA TYR A 202 26.71 -12.59 5.47
C TYR A 202 25.66 -11.71 4.77
N THR A 203 25.44 -10.51 5.28
CA THR A 203 24.49 -9.58 4.66
C THR A 203 25.08 -8.94 3.41
N THR A 204 24.26 -8.86 2.36
CA THR A 204 24.58 -8.18 1.08
C THR A 204 23.56 -7.08 0.78
N ASN A 205 22.94 -6.46 1.82
CA ASN A 205 22.05 -5.32 1.64
C ASN A 205 22.85 -4.06 1.21
N ALA A 206 22.15 -3.04 0.73
CA ALA A 206 22.77 -1.82 0.20
C ALA A 206 23.76 -1.17 1.20
N ALA A 207 23.38 -1.07 2.48
CA ALA A 207 24.24 -0.49 3.51
C ALA A 207 25.54 -1.30 3.73
N ALA A 208 25.44 -2.64 3.75
CA ALA A 208 26.62 -3.50 3.88
C ALA A 208 27.54 -3.42 2.66
N LEU A 209 26.94 -3.36 1.44
CA LEU A 209 27.71 -3.20 0.20
C LEU A 209 28.40 -1.83 0.13
N GLN A 210 27.74 -0.77 0.60
CA GLN A 210 28.35 0.56 0.69
C GLN A 210 29.57 0.57 1.62
N VAL A 211 29.46 -0.04 2.80
CA VAL A 211 30.59 -0.19 3.72
C VAL A 211 31.71 -1.02 3.11
N LEU A 212 31.40 -2.08 2.36
CA LEU A 212 32.42 -2.87 1.63
C LEU A 212 33.11 -2.02 0.57
N ARG A 213 32.37 -1.25 -0.19
CA ARG A 213 32.89 -0.33 -1.21
C ARG A 213 33.86 0.68 -0.61
N ASP A 214 33.47 1.32 0.50
CA ASP A 214 34.31 2.31 1.18
C ASP A 214 35.58 1.71 1.76
N ARG A 215 35.56 0.42 2.14
CA ARG A 215 36.75 -0.33 2.61
C ARG A 215 37.59 -0.92 1.49
N SER A 216 37.13 -0.92 0.25
CA SER A 216 37.82 -1.49 -0.90
C SER A 216 38.82 -0.50 -1.52
N CYS A 217 39.17 0.59 -0.83
CA CYS A 217 40.21 1.52 -1.24
C CYS A 217 41.55 0.76 -1.46
N GLY A 218 42.02 0.74 -2.71
CA GLY A 218 43.23 -0.01 -3.11
C GLY A 218 42.97 -1.33 -3.86
N ASN A 219 41.70 -1.76 -3.98
CA ASN A 219 41.29 -2.87 -4.85
C ASN A 219 40.31 -2.35 -5.91
N ASP A 220 40.87 -1.85 -7.03
CA ASP A 220 40.08 -1.24 -8.10
C ASP A 220 39.01 -2.18 -8.68
N ARG A 221 39.32 -3.48 -8.81
CA ARG A 221 38.37 -4.48 -9.31
C ARG A 221 37.17 -4.61 -8.41
N ALA A 222 37.35 -4.73 -7.09
CA ALA A 222 36.29 -4.85 -6.14
C ALA A 222 35.47 -3.55 -6.03
N CYS A 223 36.14 -2.40 -6.11
CA CYS A 223 35.50 -1.09 -6.07
C CYS A 223 34.56 -0.92 -7.28
N GLN A 224 35.03 -1.18 -8.49
CA GLN A 224 34.25 -1.08 -9.72
C GLN A 224 33.06 -2.09 -9.73
N PHE A 225 33.30 -3.32 -9.26
CA PHE A 225 32.23 -4.29 -9.12
C PHE A 225 31.14 -3.81 -8.17
N LEU A 226 31.51 -3.29 -7.00
CA LEU A 226 30.57 -2.81 -5.99
C LEU A 226 29.81 -1.57 -6.46
N ASP A 227 30.46 -0.63 -7.13
CA ASP A 227 29.81 0.54 -7.73
C ASP A 227 28.79 0.10 -8.79
N ALA A 228 29.14 -0.80 -9.68
CA ALA A 228 28.25 -1.34 -10.69
C ALA A 228 27.08 -2.13 -10.08
N LEU A 229 27.32 -2.94 -9.04
CA LEU A 229 26.28 -3.69 -8.33
C LEU A 229 25.29 -2.77 -7.62
N LEU A 230 25.79 -1.74 -6.95
CA LEU A 230 24.94 -0.74 -6.28
C LEU A 230 24.09 0.03 -7.28
N LEU A 231 24.70 0.48 -8.39
CA LEU A 231 24.00 1.16 -9.47
C LEU A 231 22.93 0.26 -10.11
N HIS A 232 23.26 -1.00 -10.41
CA HIS A 232 22.29 -1.96 -10.95
C HIS A 232 21.08 -2.13 -10.03
N ARG A 233 21.29 -2.26 -8.73
CA ARG A 233 20.19 -2.40 -7.75
C ARG A 233 19.34 -1.15 -7.64
N GLU A 234 19.97 0.02 -7.63
CA GLU A 234 19.29 1.31 -7.61
C GLU A 234 18.39 1.47 -8.84
N LYS A 235 18.96 1.28 -10.05
CA LYS A 235 18.21 1.43 -11.31
C LYS A 235 17.06 0.42 -11.43
N ASN A 236 17.25 -0.82 -11.00
CA ASN A 236 16.16 -1.80 -10.97
C ASN A 236 15.06 -1.44 -9.97
N LYS A 237 15.40 -0.92 -8.79
CA LYS A 237 14.41 -0.45 -7.83
C LYS A 237 13.58 0.70 -8.41
N LEU A 238 14.22 1.69 -9.01
CA LEU A 238 13.53 2.82 -9.64
C LEU A 238 12.67 2.36 -10.82
N LYS A 239 13.19 1.47 -11.66
CA LYS A 239 12.45 0.85 -12.77
C LYS A 239 11.18 0.14 -12.27
N GLN A 240 11.27 -0.58 -11.16
CA GLN A 240 10.13 -1.25 -10.54
C GLN A 240 9.07 -0.24 -10.06
N ILE A 241 9.49 0.86 -9.43
CA ILE A 241 8.58 1.93 -9.01
C ILE A 241 7.85 2.51 -10.24
N VAL A 242 8.59 2.86 -11.29
CA VAL A 242 8.00 3.40 -12.53
C VAL A 242 7.07 2.39 -13.19
N GLN A 243 7.44 1.09 -13.24
CA GLN A 243 6.58 0.04 -13.77
C GLN A 243 5.28 -0.09 -12.97
N THR A 244 5.34 -0.04 -11.64
CA THR A 244 4.15 -0.07 -10.78
C THR A 244 3.23 1.12 -11.08
N LEU A 245 3.77 2.33 -11.31
CA LEU A 245 2.97 3.50 -11.69
C LEU A 245 2.30 3.33 -13.06
N ILE A 246 3.04 2.77 -14.03
CA ILE A 246 2.50 2.47 -15.37
C ILE A 246 1.34 1.47 -15.28
N ASP A 247 1.54 0.38 -14.54
CA ASP A 247 0.56 -0.69 -14.39
C ASP A 247 -0.70 -0.23 -13.64
N ALA A 248 -0.52 0.67 -12.67
CA ALA A 248 -1.61 1.24 -11.87
C ALA A 248 -2.37 2.38 -12.57
N THR A 249 -1.87 2.88 -13.70
CA THR A 249 -2.55 3.95 -14.42
C THR A 249 -3.82 3.42 -15.09
N ASN A 250 -4.97 3.98 -14.70
CA ASN A 250 -6.25 3.65 -15.28
C ASN A 250 -6.31 4.11 -16.75
N ARG A 251 -6.66 3.20 -17.64
CA ARG A 251 -6.68 3.46 -19.10
C ARG A 251 -7.84 4.35 -19.54
N SER A 252 -8.88 4.47 -18.73
CA SER A 252 -10.07 5.27 -19.10
C SER A 252 -9.87 6.77 -18.89
N ASP A 253 -9.09 7.16 -17.88
CA ASP A 253 -8.89 8.57 -17.48
C ASP A 253 -7.43 9.00 -17.41
N GLY A 254 -6.47 8.06 -17.53
CA GLY A 254 -5.04 8.33 -17.46
C GLY A 254 -4.55 8.71 -16.06
N ARG A 255 -5.28 8.33 -15.00
CA ARG A 255 -4.98 8.67 -13.61
C ARG A 255 -4.58 7.46 -12.81
N ILE A 256 -3.84 7.69 -11.75
CA ILE A 256 -3.54 6.68 -10.72
C ILE A 256 -4.48 6.92 -9.54
N HIS A 257 -5.26 5.91 -9.21
CA HIS A 257 -6.15 5.87 -8.06
C HIS A 257 -5.53 4.96 -7.01
N THR A 258 -4.85 5.54 -6.03
CA THR A 258 -4.35 4.79 -4.88
C THR A 258 -5.46 4.62 -3.85
N THR A 259 -5.34 3.63 -2.99
CA THR A 259 -6.18 3.50 -1.79
C THR A 259 -5.43 4.05 -0.58
N PHE A 260 -6.07 4.93 0.18
CA PHE A 260 -5.52 5.45 1.43
C PHE A 260 -6.06 4.66 2.62
N GLU A 261 -5.17 3.98 3.34
CA GLU A 261 -5.53 3.25 4.54
C GLU A 261 -5.39 4.14 5.78
N GLN A 262 -6.51 4.28 6.51
CA GLN A 262 -6.61 5.13 7.69
C GLN A 262 -6.36 4.35 8.98
N THR A 263 -6.51 3.02 8.96
CA THR A 263 -6.55 2.15 10.14
C THR A 263 -5.33 1.24 10.29
N VAL A 264 -4.31 1.36 9.43
CA VAL A 264 -3.15 0.43 9.43
C VAL A 264 -2.04 0.88 10.38
N ALA A 265 -1.75 2.17 10.46
CA ALA A 265 -0.67 2.65 11.30
C ALA A 265 -1.19 3.04 12.70
N ALA A 266 -0.74 2.36 13.75
CA ALA A 266 -1.11 2.67 15.15
C ALA A 266 -0.78 4.11 15.60
N THR A 267 0.00 4.83 14.79
CA THR A 267 0.40 6.23 15.04
C THR A 267 -0.58 7.27 14.50
N GLY A 268 -1.69 6.87 13.86
CA GLY A 268 -2.63 7.76 13.17
C GLY A 268 -2.15 8.26 11.81
N ARG A 269 -1.00 7.77 11.30
CA ARG A 269 -0.54 8.12 9.95
C ARG A 269 -1.30 7.35 8.89
N LEU A 270 -1.59 8.01 7.76
CA LEU A 270 -2.14 7.35 6.59
C LEU A 270 -1.07 6.50 5.90
N SER A 271 -1.47 5.40 5.30
CA SER A 271 -0.67 4.66 4.33
C SER A 271 -1.36 4.65 2.98
N SER A 272 -0.59 4.41 1.92
CA SER A 272 -1.07 4.36 0.53
C SER A 272 -0.75 2.98 -0.02
N VAL A 273 -1.76 2.33 -0.62
CA VAL A 273 -1.64 0.99 -1.22
C VAL A 273 -2.28 1.00 -2.61
N ASP A 274 -1.92 0.06 -3.43
CA ASP A 274 -2.48 -0.22 -4.76
C ASP A 274 -2.60 0.99 -5.71
N PRO A 275 -1.51 1.72 -6.02
CA PRO A 275 -0.11 1.49 -5.66
C PRO A 275 0.32 2.26 -4.41
N ASN A 276 1.41 1.81 -3.76
CA ASN A 276 2.01 2.59 -2.67
C ASN A 276 2.82 3.78 -3.23
N LEU A 277 2.19 4.96 -3.24
CA LEU A 277 2.81 6.20 -3.72
C LEU A 277 3.86 6.78 -2.75
N GLN A 278 3.86 6.33 -1.49
CA GLN A 278 4.87 6.74 -0.49
C GLN A 278 6.24 6.13 -0.76
N ASN A 279 6.33 5.10 -1.61
CA ASN A 279 7.59 4.49 -2.04
C ASN A 279 8.37 5.33 -3.07
N ILE A 280 7.78 6.38 -3.64
CA ILE A 280 8.45 7.29 -4.56
C ILE A 280 9.50 8.10 -3.77
N PRO A 281 10.80 8.00 -4.12
CA PRO A 281 11.85 8.71 -3.38
C PRO A 281 11.60 10.22 -3.37
N ASN A 282 11.87 10.87 -2.24
CA ASN A 282 11.60 12.30 -2.08
C ASN A 282 12.84 13.20 -2.23
N ARG A 283 14.01 12.71 -1.82
CA ARG A 283 15.19 13.56 -1.62
C ARG A 283 16.22 13.50 -2.75
N ASP A 284 16.20 12.44 -3.54
CA ASP A 284 17.18 12.23 -4.63
C ASP A 284 16.69 12.80 -5.99
N PRO A 285 17.61 13.04 -6.94
CA PRO A 285 17.25 13.52 -8.27
C PRO A 285 16.32 12.57 -9.03
N ALA A 286 16.52 11.25 -8.89
CA ALA A 286 15.71 10.25 -9.57
C ALA A 286 14.26 10.25 -9.08
N GLY A 287 14.05 10.44 -7.79
CA GLY A 287 12.70 10.61 -7.23
C GLY A 287 12.01 11.87 -7.72
N ARG A 288 12.74 12.98 -7.86
CA ARG A 288 12.21 14.21 -8.46
C ARG A 288 11.82 14.02 -9.93
N GLU A 289 12.59 13.24 -10.66
CA GLU A 289 12.28 12.90 -12.05
C GLU A 289 10.99 12.09 -12.14
N ILE A 290 10.81 11.05 -11.31
CA ILE A 290 9.58 10.26 -11.24
C ILE A 290 8.38 11.16 -10.87
N ARG A 291 8.53 12.03 -9.86
CA ARG A 291 7.47 12.96 -9.46
C ARG A 291 7.07 13.93 -10.56
N SER A 292 7.98 14.29 -11.45
CA SER A 292 7.69 15.16 -12.59
C SER A 292 6.82 14.53 -13.67
N ALA A 293 6.52 13.23 -13.57
CA ALA A 293 5.53 12.57 -14.41
C ALA A 293 4.09 12.79 -13.91
N PHE A 294 3.91 13.25 -12.67
CA PHE A 294 2.60 13.70 -12.20
C PHE A 294 2.36 15.11 -12.73
N VAL A 295 1.26 15.28 -13.44
CA VAL A 295 0.94 16.53 -14.16
C VAL A 295 -0.44 17.04 -13.74
N PRO A 296 -0.74 18.34 -13.95
CA PRO A 296 -2.08 18.85 -13.74
C PRO A 296 -3.09 18.10 -14.63
N GLY A 297 -4.25 17.78 -14.09
CA GLY A 297 -5.33 17.19 -14.85
C GLY A 297 -5.97 18.22 -15.80
N GLU A 298 -6.85 17.74 -16.66
CA GLU A 298 -7.59 18.60 -17.58
C GLU A 298 -8.34 19.71 -16.83
N GLY A 299 -8.25 20.93 -17.32
CA GLY A 299 -8.84 22.11 -16.67
C GLY A 299 -7.98 22.76 -15.57
N PHE A 300 -6.78 22.23 -15.29
CA PHE A 300 -5.85 22.79 -14.31
C PHE A 300 -4.52 23.15 -14.95
N GLU A 301 -3.90 24.26 -14.52
CA GLU A 301 -2.63 24.75 -15.07
C GLU A 301 -1.42 24.29 -14.25
N SER A 302 -1.59 23.95 -12.97
CA SER A 302 -0.49 23.62 -12.07
C SER A 302 -0.90 22.68 -10.94
N LEU A 303 0.09 21.98 -10.39
CA LEU A 303 -0.02 21.24 -9.13
C LEU A 303 0.51 22.13 -7.99
N LEU A 304 -0.30 22.33 -6.95
CA LEU A 304 0.11 22.99 -5.74
C LEU A 304 0.48 21.94 -4.69
N SER A 305 1.72 21.99 -4.19
CA SER A 305 2.13 21.17 -3.04
C SER A 305 2.39 22.08 -1.84
N SER A 306 1.71 21.83 -0.73
CA SER A 306 1.86 22.56 0.52
C SER A 306 1.99 21.57 1.67
N ASP A 307 2.95 21.79 2.56
CA ASP A 307 3.22 20.94 3.71
C ASP A 307 3.53 21.78 4.94
N TYR A 308 3.10 21.31 6.11
CA TYR A 308 3.39 21.98 7.38
C TYR A 308 4.83 21.67 7.82
N SER A 309 5.62 22.71 8.05
CA SER A 309 6.97 22.53 8.58
C SER A 309 6.92 22.08 10.04
N GLN A 310 7.42 20.87 10.31
CA GLN A 310 7.63 20.32 11.67
C GLN A 310 6.37 20.41 12.54
N VAL A 311 5.22 19.98 11.99
CA VAL A 311 3.93 20.03 12.68
C VAL A 311 3.97 19.28 14.02
N GLU A 312 4.68 18.14 14.09
CA GLU A 312 4.83 17.32 15.30
C GLU A 312 5.52 18.06 16.47
N LEU A 313 6.35 19.07 16.17
CA LEU A 313 6.98 19.90 17.20
C LEU A 313 6.07 21.06 17.66
N ARG A 314 4.96 21.30 16.96
CA ARG A 314 4.01 22.37 17.26
C ARG A 314 2.79 21.90 18.04
N ILE A 315 2.51 20.59 17.96
CA ILE A 315 1.50 19.88 18.74
C ILE A 315 2.09 19.48 20.11
#